data_8b675f1a949526ac44095331e55f5903
#
_entry.id   8b675f1a949526ac44095331e55f5903
#
_cell.length_a   1.000
_cell.length_b   1.000
_cell.length_c   1.000
_cell.angle_alpha   90.00
_cell.angle_beta   90.00
_cell.angle_gamma   90.00
#
_symmetry.space_group_name_H-M   'P 1'
#
loop_
_entity.id
_entity.type
_entity.pdbx_description
1 polymer ?
#
loop_
_entity_poly.entity_id
_entity_poly.type
_entity_poly.pdbx_seq_one_letter_code
_entity_poly.pdbx_strand_id
1 'polypeptide(L)'
;MGLHEWLLVRGYRYEMVPELREWLEVYAGSTDTAAEWADKHNLSRPIKTRAIAPTGTIGIIGETTTGCEPLFCVAYKRRFLDTDMRWKFQYVIDPIAHHLIEEKGIDPDQIEDAYSLSYNVERRLRFQADLQGYVDHAIASTINLPYAITDEQEVKQFGETLMEYLPRLRGITCYPDGTRAGQPLEAVPYEHAVGMTGVTFDDNRDDACKGGACGV
;
A
#
# COMPACT_ATOMS: atom_id res chain seq x y z
N MET A 1 6.94 8.34 3.49
CA MET A 1 6.04 7.59 4.39
C MET A 1 4.96 8.54 4.87
N GLY A 2 3.82 8.01 5.33
CA GLY A 2 2.75 8.78 5.95
C GLY A 2 1.84 9.55 5.00
N LEU A 3 1.93 9.33 3.70
CA LEU A 3 1.12 10.10 2.75
C LEU A 3 -0.37 9.79 2.91
N HIS A 4 -0.74 8.53 2.99
CA HIS A 4 -2.14 8.16 3.17
C HIS A 4 -2.67 8.52 4.56
N GLU A 5 -1.88 8.31 5.61
CA GLU A 5 -2.20 8.80 6.96
C GLU A 5 -2.48 10.31 6.95
N TRP A 6 -1.62 11.08 6.29
CA TRP A 6 -1.79 12.53 6.15
C TRP A 6 -3.12 12.89 5.47
N LEU A 7 -3.56 12.12 4.45
CA LEU A 7 -4.85 12.30 3.81
C LEU A 7 -6.00 11.96 4.77
N LEU A 8 -5.94 10.79 5.42
CA LEU A 8 -6.98 10.30 6.31
C LEU A 8 -7.22 11.23 7.51
N VAL A 9 -6.15 11.68 8.18
CA VAL A 9 -6.25 12.60 9.33
C VAL A 9 -6.91 13.93 8.95
N ARG A 10 -6.82 14.34 7.68
CA ARG A 10 -7.48 15.54 7.14
C ARG A 10 -8.88 15.27 6.57
N GLY A 11 -9.36 14.04 6.62
CA GLY A 11 -10.64 13.64 6.06
C GLY A 11 -10.67 13.58 4.53
N TYR A 12 -9.49 13.49 3.91
CA TYR A 12 -9.40 13.30 2.46
C TYR A 12 -9.48 11.83 2.08
N ARG A 13 -10.02 11.59 0.90
CA ARG A 13 -9.93 10.29 0.24
C ARG A 13 -8.52 10.06 -0.31
N TYR A 14 -8.22 8.81 -0.72
CA TYR A 14 -6.97 8.49 -1.40
C TYR A 14 -6.98 9.06 -2.84
N GLU A 15 -6.72 10.35 -2.93
CA GLU A 15 -6.73 11.12 -4.19
C GLU A 15 -5.77 12.32 -4.14
N MET A 16 -5.47 12.85 -5.31
CA MET A 16 -4.57 14.00 -5.46
C MET A 16 -5.33 15.31 -5.17
N VAL A 17 -5.28 15.76 -3.92
CA VAL A 17 -5.90 17.00 -3.46
C VAL A 17 -5.01 18.23 -3.71
N PRO A 18 -5.54 19.46 -3.80
CA PRO A 18 -4.76 20.68 -4.05
C PRO A 18 -3.62 20.89 -3.05
N GLU A 19 -3.89 20.72 -1.76
CA GLU A 19 -2.88 20.86 -0.70
C GLU A 19 -1.70 19.88 -0.87
N LEU A 20 -1.98 18.64 -1.28
CA LEU A 20 -0.94 17.66 -1.60
C LEU A 20 -0.11 18.10 -2.81
N ARG A 21 -0.73 18.69 -3.83
CA ARG A 21 -0.01 19.22 -5.01
C ARG A 21 0.96 20.32 -4.61
N GLU A 22 0.56 21.26 -3.77
CA GLU A 22 1.44 22.32 -3.25
C GLU A 22 2.67 21.73 -2.54
N TRP A 23 2.47 20.74 -1.69
CA TRP A 23 3.57 20.03 -1.02
C TRP A 23 4.50 19.32 -2.01
N LEU A 24 3.93 18.68 -3.03
CA LEU A 24 4.71 17.97 -4.04
C LEU A 24 5.48 18.92 -4.96
N GLU A 25 4.99 20.13 -5.21
CA GLU A 25 5.72 21.19 -5.94
C GLU A 25 6.96 21.61 -5.15
N VAL A 26 6.83 21.84 -3.84
CA VAL A 26 7.99 22.12 -2.98
C VAL A 26 8.99 20.96 -3.00
N TYR A 27 8.50 19.72 -2.90
CA TYR A 27 9.35 18.54 -2.99
C TYR A 27 10.07 18.44 -4.34
N ALA A 28 9.38 18.78 -5.44
CA ALA A 28 9.95 18.79 -6.80
C ALA A 28 11.08 19.81 -6.92
N GLY A 29 11.06 20.93 -6.20
CA GLY A 29 12.10 21.94 -6.17
C GLY A 29 13.46 21.44 -5.66
N SER A 30 13.52 20.25 -5.07
CA SER A 30 14.79 19.61 -4.67
C SER A 30 15.74 19.34 -5.85
N THR A 31 15.23 19.27 -7.09
CA THR A 31 16.06 19.17 -8.30
C THR A 31 16.92 20.40 -8.50
N ASP A 32 16.32 21.59 -8.38
CA ASP A 32 17.04 22.86 -8.56
C ASP A 32 18.09 23.03 -7.46
N THR A 33 17.71 22.75 -6.22
CA THR A 33 18.66 22.77 -5.08
C THR A 33 19.84 21.83 -5.32
N ALA A 34 19.60 20.62 -5.80
CA ALA A 34 20.65 19.66 -6.08
C ALA A 34 21.54 20.08 -7.26
N ALA A 35 20.98 20.72 -8.28
CA ALA A 35 21.72 21.26 -9.42
C ALA A 35 22.61 22.44 -9.00
N GLU A 36 22.07 23.39 -8.24
CA GLU A 36 22.83 24.53 -7.71
C GLU A 36 23.99 24.08 -6.81
N TRP A 37 23.73 23.08 -5.97
CA TRP A 37 24.78 22.52 -5.10
C TRP A 37 25.89 21.85 -5.93
N ALA A 38 25.54 21.08 -6.96
CA ALA A 38 26.49 20.43 -7.85
C ALA A 38 27.35 21.47 -8.58
N ASP A 39 26.74 22.53 -9.14
CA ASP A 39 27.43 23.61 -9.80
C ASP A 39 28.43 24.32 -8.88
N LYS A 40 27.99 24.65 -7.65
CA LYS A 40 28.82 25.28 -6.64
C LYS A 40 30.08 24.48 -6.30
N HIS A 41 30.00 23.16 -6.39
CA HIS A 41 31.08 22.23 -6.06
C HIS A 41 31.79 21.65 -7.28
N ASN A 42 31.52 22.16 -8.50
CA ASN A 42 32.05 21.67 -9.78
C ASN A 42 31.84 20.15 -9.97
N LEU A 43 30.63 19.65 -9.59
CA LEU A 43 30.19 18.28 -9.79
C LEU A 43 29.21 18.21 -10.95
N SER A 44 29.08 17.02 -11.53
CA SER A 44 28.03 16.77 -12.51
C SER A 44 26.65 16.89 -11.84
N ARG A 45 25.72 17.59 -12.49
CA ARG A 45 24.35 17.67 -12.01
C ARG A 45 23.68 16.30 -11.98
N PRO A 46 22.93 15.96 -10.93
CA PRO A 46 22.21 14.70 -10.86
C PRO A 46 21.12 14.67 -11.95
N ILE A 47 20.95 13.51 -12.57
CA ILE A 47 19.91 13.29 -13.58
C ILE A 47 18.53 13.09 -12.92
N LYS A 48 18.52 12.50 -11.71
CA LYS A 48 17.33 12.23 -10.93
C LYS A 48 17.63 12.44 -9.44
N THR A 49 16.69 13.02 -8.74
CA THR A 49 16.85 13.45 -7.34
C THR A 49 15.83 12.86 -6.38
N ARG A 50 14.70 12.33 -6.88
CA ARG A 50 13.59 11.88 -6.05
C ARG A 50 13.12 10.48 -6.45
N ALA A 51 12.95 9.61 -5.46
CA ALA A 51 12.29 8.32 -5.58
C ALA A 51 11.39 8.09 -4.38
N ILE A 52 10.37 7.26 -4.53
CA ILE A 52 9.58 6.78 -3.40
C ILE A 52 9.91 5.31 -3.18
N ALA A 53 10.60 5.05 -2.06
CA ALA A 53 10.94 3.70 -1.62
C ALA A 53 9.74 3.00 -0.95
N PRO A 54 9.72 1.66 -0.89
CA PRO A 54 8.62 0.91 -0.25
C PRO A 54 8.47 1.23 1.24
N THR A 55 9.57 1.42 1.95
CA THR A 55 9.65 1.78 3.39
C THR A 55 8.84 0.87 4.33
N GLY A 56 8.65 -0.42 3.97
CA GLY A 56 7.78 -1.34 4.72
C GLY A 56 8.16 -1.46 6.20
N THR A 57 9.39 -1.87 6.51
CA THR A 57 9.84 -2.05 7.90
C THR A 57 9.88 -0.72 8.67
N ILE A 58 10.34 0.35 8.04
CA ILE A 58 10.44 1.67 8.69
C ILE A 58 9.04 2.25 8.95
N GLY A 59 8.10 2.02 8.04
CA GLY A 59 6.70 2.42 8.23
C GLY A 59 6.05 1.72 9.42
N ILE A 60 6.29 0.41 9.57
CA ILE A 60 5.80 -0.36 10.72
C ILE A 60 6.41 0.17 12.04
N ILE A 61 7.72 0.43 12.07
CA ILE A 61 8.39 0.98 13.26
C ILE A 61 7.88 2.40 13.60
N GLY A 62 7.60 3.18 12.57
CA GLY A 62 7.09 4.55 12.72
C GLY A 62 5.57 4.64 12.88
N GLU A 63 4.88 3.50 12.91
CA GLU A 63 3.41 3.41 13.01
C GLU A 63 2.70 4.31 12.00
N THR A 64 3.20 4.33 10.74
CA THR A 64 2.67 5.17 9.67
C THR A 64 2.55 4.40 8.34
N THR A 65 1.79 4.94 7.39
CA THR A 65 1.64 4.32 6.07
C THR A 65 2.96 4.32 5.29
N THR A 66 3.20 3.24 4.56
CA THR A 66 4.45 3.00 3.84
C THR A 66 4.49 3.71 2.50
N GLY A 67 5.61 4.32 2.17
CA GLY A 67 5.79 5.00 0.88
C GLY A 67 4.66 5.99 0.58
N CYS A 68 4.02 5.79 -0.57
CA CYS A 68 2.79 6.49 -0.96
C CYS A 68 1.56 5.57 -0.97
N GLU A 69 1.69 4.36 -0.46
CA GLU A 69 0.61 3.37 -0.50
C GLU A 69 -0.49 3.69 0.52
N PRO A 70 -1.75 3.30 0.25
CA PRO A 70 -2.77 3.32 1.28
C PRO A 70 -2.40 2.33 2.40
N LEU A 71 -2.95 2.50 3.59
CA LEU A 71 -2.89 1.46 4.60
C LEU A 71 -3.43 0.14 4.02
N PHE A 72 -2.91 -0.99 4.47
CA PHE A 72 -3.27 -2.28 3.86
C PHE A 72 -4.75 -2.57 4.00
N CYS A 73 -5.26 -2.58 5.21
CA CYS A 73 -6.69 -2.61 5.54
C CYS A 73 -6.90 -2.20 7.00
N VAL A 74 -8.15 -1.85 7.32
CA VAL A 74 -8.53 -1.41 8.68
C VAL A 74 -8.22 -2.47 9.72
N ALA A 75 -8.54 -3.75 9.42
CA ALA A 75 -8.25 -4.88 10.28
C ALA A 75 -7.80 -6.09 9.46
N TYR A 76 -6.87 -6.86 9.99
CA TYR A 76 -6.31 -8.01 9.29
C TYR A 76 -5.79 -9.09 10.23
N LYS A 77 -5.70 -10.30 9.70
CA LYS A 77 -4.87 -11.36 10.27
C LYS A 77 -3.44 -11.19 9.78
N ARG A 78 -2.50 -11.19 10.70
CA ARG A 78 -1.07 -11.24 10.41
C ARG A 78 -0.55 -12.63 10.70
N ARG A 79 -0.06 -13.31 9.68
CA ARG A 79 0.60 -14.61 9.78
C ARG A 79 2.07 -14.43 10.04
N PHE A 80 2.64 -15.21 10.95
CA PHE A 80 4.05 -15.18 11.28
C PHE A 80 4.53 -16.56 11.78
N LEU A 81 5.81 -16.77 11.72
CA LEU A 81 6.47 -17.96 12.26
C LEU A 81 6.90 -17.66 13.69
N ASP A 82 6.49 -18.49 14.65
CA ASP A 82 6.89 -18.31 16.03
C ASP A 82 8.32 -18.86 16.30
N THR A 83 8.80 -18.73 17.54
CA THR A 83 10.14 -19.21 17.93
C THR A 83 10.31 -20.72 17.80
N ASP A 84 9.22 -21.48 17.84
CA ASP A 84 9.21 -22.94 17.69
C ASP A 84 9.01 -23.37 16.24
N MET A 85 9.16 -22.44 15.29
CA MET A 85 8.98 -22.65 13.84
C MET A 85 7.57 -23.15 13.48
N ARG A 86 6.55 -22.74 14.24
CA ARG A 86 5.14 -23.01 13.96
C ARG A 86 4.48 -21.78 13.37
N TRP A 87 3.65 -21.98 12.38
CA TRP A 87 2.84 -20.92 11.83
C TRP A 87 1.74 -20.54 12.81
N LYS A 88 1.65 -19.24 13.07
CA LYS A 88 0.62 -18.61 13.89
C LYS A 88 0.05 -17.41 13.19
N PHE A 89 -1.13 -16.99 13.62
CA PHE A 89 -1.68 -15.71 13.23
C PHE A 89 -2.19 -14.94 14.45
N GLN A 90 -2.28 -13.64 14.28
CA GLN A 90 -2.93 -12.74 15.24
C GLN A 90 -3.79 -11.75 14.50
N TYR A 91 -4.86 -11.30 15.14
CA TYR A 91 -5.64 -10.19 14.65
C TYR A 91 -4.93 -8.87 14.97
N VAL A 92 -4.98 -7.95 14.02
CA VAL A 92 -4.38 -6.62 14.14
C VAL A 92 -5.40 -5.62 13.62
N ILE A 93 -5.60 -4.54 14.36
CA ILE A 93 -6.24 -3.33 13.86
C ILE A 93 -5.10 -2.37 13.51
N ASP A 94 -5.15 -1.77 12.31
CA ASP A 94 -4.14 -0.80 11.90
C ASP A 94 -4.12 0.37 12.91
N PRO A 95 -2.95 0.80 13.41
CA PRO A 95 -2.88 1.85 14.43
C PRO A 95 -3.51 3.18 14.00
N ILE A 96 -3.39 3.53 12.71
CA ILE A 96 -3.99 4.76 12.17
C ILE A 96 -5.52 4.61 12.13
N ALA A 97 -6.00 3.46 11.64
CA ALA A 97 -7.43 3.17 11.63
C ALA A 97 -8.00 3.16 13.05
N HIS A 98 -7.30 2.55 14.00
CA HIS A 98 -7.70 2.54 15.40
C HIS A 98 -7.85 3.97 15.95
N HIS A 99 -6.85 4.83 15.73
CA HIS A 99 -6.92 6.23 16.14
C HIS A 99 -8.12 6.97 15.52
N LEU A 100 -8.37 6.78 14.23
CA LEU A 100 -9.50 7.41 13.53
C LEU A 100 -10.85 6.93 14.06
N ILE A 101 -10.97 5.65 14.39
CA ILE A 101 -12.21 5.05 14.90
C ILE A 101 -12.44 5.48 16.36
N GLU A 102 -11.47 5.26 17.23
CA GLU A 102 -11.64 5.46 18.67
C GLU A 102 -11.63 6.94 19.09
N GLU A 103 -10.77 7.76 18.48
CA GLU A 103 -10.63 9.16 18.88
C GLU A 103 -11.41 10.13 18.02
N LYS A 104 -11.66 9.81 16.75
CA LYS A 104 -12.41 10.67 15.83
C LYS A 104 -13.82 10.19 15.57
N GLY A 105 -14.18 8.98 16.01
CA GLY A 105 -15.51 8.40 15.81
C GLY A 105 -15.85 8.12 14.35
N ILE A 106 -14.83 7.87 13.51
CA ILE A 106 -15.02 7.55 12.10
C ILE A 106 -15.46 6.10 11.99
N ASP A 107 -16.49 5.85 11.19
CA ASP A 107 -16.97 4.51 10.87
C ASP A 107 -15.85 3.72 10.15
N PRO A 108 -15.49 2.51 10.61
CA PRO A 108 -14.50 1.66 9.95
C PRO A 108 -14.71 1.52 8.44
N ASP A 109 -15.94 1.41 7.98
CA ASP A 109 -16.30 1.25 6.57
C ASP A 109 -16.08 2.53 5.73
N GLN A 110 -15.85 3.67 6.38
CA GLN A 110 -15.53 4.93 5.70
C GLN A 110 -14.02 5.15 5.52
N ILE A 111 -13.18 4.33 6.15
CA ILE A 111 -11.73 4.41 6.02
C ILE A 111 -11.30 3.67 4.75
N GLU A 112 -10.89 4.44 3.73
CA GLU A 112 -10.33 3.84 2.52
C GLU A 112 -8.99 3.15 2.82
N ASP A 113 -8.79 1.96 2.26
CA ASP A 113 -7.58 1.16 2.42
C ASP A 113 -7.21 0.48 1.09
N ALA A 114 -6.10 -0.26 1.06
CA ALA A 114 -5.67 -0.95 -0.15
C ALA A 114 -6.65 -2.05 -0.57
N TYR A 115 -7.35 -2.67 0.39
CA TYR A 115 -8.33 -3.70 0.11
C TYR A 115 -9.59 -3.13 -0.54
N SER A 116 -10.18 -2.10 0.04
CA SER A 116 -11.35 -1.42 -0.54
C SER A 116 -11.04 -0.78 -1.89
N LEU A 117 -9.85 -0.18 -2.03
CA LEU A 117 -9.37 0.42 -3.29
C LEU A 117 -9.02 -0.62 -4.36
N SER A 118 -8.84 -1.90 -4.01
CA SER A 118 -8.58 -2.97 -5.00
C SER A 118 -9.73 -3.16 -5.98
N TYR A 119 -10.95 -2.79 -5.59
CA TYR A 119 -12.13 -2.78 -6.46
C TYR A 119 -12.20 -1.55 -7.37
N ASN A 120 -11.26 -0.61 -7.25
CA ASN A 120 -11.15 0.58 -8.11
C ASN A 120 -9.69 0.82 -8.51
N VAL A 121 -9.16 -0.10 -9.32
CA VAL A 121 -7.76 -0.08 -9.78
C VAL A 121 -7.42 1.23 -10.51
N GLU A 122 -8.36 1.80 -11.26
CA GLU A 122 -8.16 3.06 -11.98
C GLU A 122 -7.80 4.21 -11.03
N ARG A 123 -8.45 4.33 -9.87
CA ARG A 123 -8.10 5.36 -8.87
C ARG A 123 -6.68 5.20 -8.36
N ARG A 124 -6.26 3.96 -8.11
CA ARG A 124 -4.89 3.64 -7.68
C ARG A 124 -3.87 4.04 -8.73
N LEU A 125 -4.11 3.68 -9.99
CA LEU A 125 -3.25 4.01 -11.11
C LEU A 125 -3.19 5.51 -11.37
N ARG A 126 -4.34 6.19 -11.34
CA ARG A 126 -4.43 7.64 -11.51
C ARG A 126 -3.63 8.38 -10.44
N PHE A 127 -3.81 8.00 -9.17
CA PHE A 127 -3.06 8.60 -8.08
C PHE A 127 -1.55 8.42 -8.24
N GLN A 128 -1.09 7.20 -8.54
CA GLN A 128 0.33 6.94 -8.77
C GLN A 128 0.86 7.70 -9.99
N ALA A 129 0.10 7.79 -11.07
CA ALA A 129 0.49 8.52 -12.27
C ALA A 129 0.57 10.04 -12.03
N ASP A 130 -0.36 10.59 -11.26
CA ASP A 130 -0.32 12.01 -10.87
C ASP A 130 0.87 12.29 -9.94
N LEU A 131 1.14 11.42 -8.98
CA LEU A 131 2.29 11.52 -8.09
C LEU A 131 3.62 11.39 -8.86
N GLN A 132 3.67 10.53 -9.88
CA GLN A 132 4.86 10.33 -10.73
C GLN A 132 5.28 11.62 -11.46
N GLY A 133 4.37 12.56 -11.69
CA GLY A 133 4.69 13.88 -12.24
C GLY A 133 5.66 14.71 -11.37
N TYR A 134 5.68 14.43 -10.07
CA TYR A 134 6.54 15.11 -9.09
C TYR A 134 7.77 14.28 -8.68
N VAL A 135 7.85 13.04 -9.13
CA VAL A 135 8.92 12.08 -8.77
C VAL A 135 9.64 11.66 -10.03
N ASP A 136 10.89 12.06 -10.18
CA ASP A 136 11.69 11.88 -11.40
C ASP A 136 12.34 10.49 -11.50
N HIS A 137 12.27 9.66 -10.44
CA HIS A 137 12.67 8.25 -10.44
C HIS A 137 11.46 7.34 -10.20
N ALA A 138 11.69 6.06 -9.89
CA ALA A 138 10.63 5.09 -9.64
C ALA A 138 9.86 5.37 -8.34
N ILE A 139 8.59 5.05 -8.36
CA ILE A 139 7.72 4.95 -7.20
C ILE A 139 7.48 3.46 -6.95
N ALA A 140 7.86 2.97 -5.76
CA ALA A 140 7.48 1.64 -5.32
C ALA A 140 6.03 1.68 -4.81
N SER A 141 5.15 1.04 -5.54
CA SER A 141 3.74 0.93 -5.18
C SER A 141 3.15 -0.35 -5.73
N THR A 142 2.34 -1.01 -4.89
CA THR A 142 1.62 -2.23 -5.26
C THR A 142 0.15 -1.90 -5.51
N ILE A 143 -0.34 -2.26 -6.66
CA ILE A 143 -1.74 -2.22 -7.01
C ILE A 143 -2.35 -3.56 -6.61
N ASN A 144 -3.12 -3.56 -5.54
CA ASN A 144 -3.84 -4.73 -5.09
C ASN A 144 -5.03 -4.97 -6.02
N LEU A 145 -5.24 -6.22 -6.40
CA LEU A 145 -6.41 -6.69 -7.14
C LEU A 145 -7.26 -7.55 -6.19
N PRO A 146 -8.58 -7.49 -6.26
CA PRO A 146 -9.43 -8.19 -5.31
C PRO A 146 -9.36 -9.71 -5.45
N TYR A 147 -8.95 -10.19 -6.62
CA TYR A 147 -8.76 -11.61 -6.95
C TYR A 147 -7.89 -11.75 -8.21
N ALA A 148 -7.51 -12.99 -8.54
CA ALA A 148 -6.85 -13.28 -9.81
C ALA A 148 -7.83 -13.08 -10.97
N ILE A 149 -7.53 -12.12 -11.84
CA ILE A 149 -8.35 -11.87 -13.04
C ILE A 149 -8.09 -12.98 -14.04
N THR A 150 -9.09 -13.79 -14.34
CA THR A 150 -9.01 -14.94 -15.28
C THR A 150 -10.03 -14.85 -16.42
N ASP A 151 -11.09 -14.06 -16.25
CA ASP A 151 -12.07 -13.83 -17.30
C ASP A 151 -11.47 -12.96 -18.42
N GLU A 152 -11.69 -13.34 -19.68
CA GLU A 152 -11.09 -12.69 -20.84
C GLU A 152 -11.52 -11.22 -20.98
N GLN A 153 -12.76 -10.91 -20.65
CA GLN A 153 -13.28 -9.53 -20.72
C GLN A 153 -12.68 -8.67 -19.61
N GLU A 154 -12.57 -9.20 -18.38
CA GLU A 154 -11.92 -8.51 -17.26
C GLU A 154 -10.43 -8.27 -17.54
N VAL A 155 -9.72 -9.27 -18.08
CA VAL A 155 -8.31 -9.15 -18.50
C VAL A 155 -8.14 -8.03 -19.53
N LYS A 156 -9.03 -7.99 -20.54
CA LYS A 156 -9.01 -6.95 -21.55
C LYS A 156 -9.26 -5.57 -20.94
N GLN A 157 -10.29 -5.41 -20.11
CA GLN A 157 -10.61 -4.14 -19.46
C GLN A 157 -9.47 -3.67 -18.56
N PHE A 158 -8.89 -4.56 -17.77
CA PHE A 158 -7.73 -4.24 -16.95
C PHE A 158 -6.53 -3.83 -17.79
N GLY A 159 -6.27 -4.52 -18.90
CA GLY A 159 -5.23 -4.17 -19.86
C GLY A 159 -5.42 -2.79 -20.49
N GLU A 160 -6.64 -2.45 -20.90
CA GLU A 160 -6.98 -1.12 -21.44
C GLU A 160 -6.72 -0.03 -20.38
N THR A 161 -7.16 -0.25 -19.14
CA THR A 161 -6.90 0.66 -18.02
C THR A 161 -5.39 0.82 -17.76
N LEU A 162 -4.62 -0.26 -17.76
CA LEU A 162 -3.17 -0.20 -17.62
C LEU A 162 -2.52 0.62 -18.73
N MET A 163 -2.90 0.38 -19.97
CA MET A 163 -2.33 1.07 -21.15
C MET A 163 -2.53 2.58 -21.11
N GLU A 164 -3.60 3.07 -20.49
CA GLU A 164 -3.85 4.50 -20.30
C GLU A 164 -2.81 5.14 -19.36
N TYR A 165 -2.43 4.44 -18.28
CA TYR A 165 -1.56 5.02 -17.25
C TYR A 165 -0.09 4.65 -17.37
N LEU A 166 0.25 3.51 -17.98
CA LEU A 166 1.64 3.02 -18.10
C LEU A 166 2.63 4.05 -18.67
N PRO A 167 2.27 4.87 -19.69
CA PRO A 167 3.20 5.89 -20.22
C PRO A 167 3.62 6.94 -19.19
N ARG A 168 2.85 7.10 -18.11
CA ARG A 168 3.10 8.04 -17.02
C ARG A 168 3.79 7.42 -15.81
N LEU A 169 3.99 6.10 -15.78
CA LEU A 169 4.57 5.35 -14.68
C LEU A 169 6.01 4.94 -14.99
N ARG A 170 6.86 4.85 -13.95
CA ARG A 170 8.23 4.33 -14.05
C ARG A 170 8.40 2.96 -13.40
N GLY A 171 7.36 2.41 -12.90
CA GLY A 171 7.29 1.07 -12.31
C GLY A 171 5.91 0.81 -11.75
N ILE A 172 5.50 -0.44 -11.79
CA ILE A 172 4.23 -0.91 -11.25
C ILE A 172 4.37 -2.36 -10.80
N THR A 173 3.71 -2.70 -9.71
CA THR A 173 3.51 -4.08 -9.27
C THR A 173 2.02 -4.29 -9.08
N CYS A 174 1.47 -5.37 -9.67
CA CYS A 174 0.09 -5.79 -9.45
C CYS A 174 0.09 -7.07 -8.62
N TYR A 175 -0.74 -7.12 -7.60
CA TYR A 175 -0.83 -8.27 -6.70
C TYR A 175 -2.29 -8.68 -6.50
N PRO A 176 -2.72 -9.83 -7.05
CA PRO A 176 -4.04 -10.37 -6.78
C PRO A 176 -4.11 -10.96 -5.36
N ASP A 177 -5.16 -10.62 -4.62
CA ASP A 177 -5.39 -11.16 -3.29
C ASP A 177 -5.68 -12.66 -3.34
N GLY A 178 -5.30 -13.38 -2.29
CA GLY A 178 -5.56 -14.83 -2.16
C GLY A 178 -4.77 -15.76 -3.09
N THR A 179 -3.87 -15.23 -3.96
CA THR A 179 -3.16 -16.06 -4.94
C THR A 179 -1.92 -16.77 -4.40
N ARG A 180 -1.42 -16.40 -3.23
CA ARG A 180 -0.28 -17.07 -2.60
C ARG A 180 -0.73 -17.91 -1.42
N ALA A 181 -0.40 -19.19 -1.44
CA ALA A 181 -0.47 -20.02 -0.25
C ALA A 181 0.39 -19.38 0.85
N GLY A 182 -0.19 -19.17 2.02
CA GLY A 182 0.53 -18.56 3.15
C GLY A 182 0.73 -17.05 3.06
N GLN A 183 -0.17 -16.33 2.40
CA GLN A 183 -0.19 -14.86 2.40
C GLN A 183 -0.02 -14.32 3.84
N PRO A 184 0.93 -13.40 4.07
CA PRO A 184 1.26 -12.93 5.42
C PRO A 184 0.18 -12.05 6.06
N LEU A 185 -0.60 -11.34 5.25
CA LEU A 185 -1.68 -10.45 5.69
C LEU A 185 -2.97 -10.84 4.95
N GLU A 186 -4.06 -10.93 5.68
CA GLU A 186 -5.40 -11.27 5.17
C GLU A 186 -6.40 -10.29 5.78
N ALA A 187 -7.08 -9.50 4.95
CA ALA A 187 -8.09 -8.56 5.39
C ALA A 187 -9.23 -9.28 6.11
N VAL A 188 -9.73 -8.70 7.19
CA VAL A 188 -10.88 -9.19 7.93
C VAL A 188 -11.82 -8.04 8.29
N PRO A 189 -13.12 -8.30 8.50
CA PRO A 189 -14.02 -7.31 9.05
C PRO A 189 -13.52 -6.75 10.39
N TYR A 190 -13.69 -5.46 10.63
CA TYR A 190 -13.23 -4.77 11.84
C TYR A 190 -13.72 -5.45 13.11
N GLU A 191 -15.00 -5.84 13.15
CA GLU A 191 -15.64 -6.49 14.29
C GLU A 191 -14.99 -7.84 14.67
N HIS A 192 -14.32 -8.51 13.74
CA HIS A 192 -13.59 -9.76 14.02
C HIS A 192 -12.27 -9.51 14.76
N ALA A 193 -11.72 -8.32 14.65
CA ALA A 193 -10.45 -7.97 15.31
C ALA A 193 -10.66 -7.27 16.66
N VAL A 194 -11.84 -6.67 16.89
CA VAL A 194 -12.17 -5.97 18.13
C VAL A 194 -12.10 -6.95 19.30
N GLY A 195 -11.34 -6.57 20.33
CA GLY A 195 -11.12 -7.43 21.52
C GLY A 195 -10.21 -8.63 21.30
N MET A 196 -9.75 -8.86 20.07
CA MET A 196 -8.86 -9.99 19.72
C MET A 196 -7.45 -9.53 19.34
N THR A 197 -7.20 -8.23 19.31
CA THR A 197 -5.89 -7.67 18.94
C THR A 197 -4.79 -8.19 19.86
N GLY A 198 -3.71 -8.71 19.28
CA GLY A 198 -2.57 -9.29 20.01
C GLY A 198 -2.78 -10.72 20.49
N VAL A 199 -3.98 -11.29 20.42
CA VAL A 199 -4.21 -12.71 20.73
C VAL A 199 -3.65 -13.55 19.59
N THR A 200 -2.85 -14.57 19.95
CA THR A 200 -2.17 -15.46 18.99
C THR A 200 -2.93 -16.78 18.88
N PHE A 201 -3.11 -17.24 17.65
CA PHE A 201 -3.78 -18.48 17.29
C PHE A 201 -2.86 -19.38 16.47
N ASP A 202 -2.99 -20.68 16.60
CA ASP A 202 -2.29 -21.64 15.73
C ASP A 202 -2.86 -21.61 14.31
N ASP A 203 -1.98 -21.61 13.32
CA ASP A 203 -2.35 -21.67 11.91
C ASP A 203 -2.10 -23.07 11.35
N ASN A 204 -3.14 -23.87 11.30
CA ASN A 204 -3.09 -25.27 10.86
C ASN A 204 -3.22 -25.42 9.33
N ARG A 205 -3.21 -24.36 8.56
CA ARG A 205 -3.38 -24.41 7.09
C ARG A 205 -2.31 -25.24 6.39
N ASP A 206 -1.07 -25.21 6.88
CA ASP A 206 0.04 -25.98 6.31
C ASP A 206 -0.05 -27.50 6.58
N ASP A 207 -0.79 -27.92 7.62
CA ASP A 207 -0.98 -29.33 7.91
C ASP A 207 -1.90 -30.01 6.87
N ALA A 208 -2.80 -29.26 6.24
CA ALA A 208 -3.60 -29.74 5.13
C ALA A 208 -2.77 -30.00 3.87
N CYS A 209 -1.66 -29.28 3.64
CA CYS A 209 -0.77 -29.51 2.50
C CYS A 209 0.18 -30.71 2.71
N LYS A 210 0.52 -31.06 3.95
CA LYS A 210 1.35 -32.25 4.24
C LYS A 210 0.66 -33.59 3.88
N GLY A 211 -0.67 -33.56 3.73
CA GLY A 211 -1.46 -34.72 3.32
C GLY A 211 -1.53 -34.96 1.80
N GLY A 212 -0.80 -34.20 0.96
CA GLY A 212 -0.73 -34.42 -0.49
C GLY A 212 -1.95 -33.96 -1.29
N ALA A 213 -2.87 -33.17 -0.71
CA ALA A 213 -4.07 -32.66 -1.36
C ALA A 213 -3.95 -31.13 -1.66
N CYS A 214 -2.80 -30.67 -2.10
CA CYS A 214 -2.71 -29.36 -2.75
C CYS A 214 -3.25 -29.53 -4.18
N GLY A 215 -4.56 -29.27 -4.36
CA GLY A 215 -5.16 -29.16 -5.68
C GLY A 215 -4.48 -28.03 -6.45
N VAL A 216 -4.07 -28.36 -7.68
CA VAL A 216 -3.60 -27.44 -8.72
C VAL A 216 -4.76 -26.58 -9.19
#